data_97e1c47a3fd32f8b2886c5f6c3af2fc3
#
_entry.id   97e1c47a3fd32f8b2886c5f6c3af2fc3
#
_cell.length_a   1.000
_cell.length_b   1.000
_cell.length_c   1.000
_cell.angle_alpha   90.00
_cell.angle_beta   90.00
_cell.angle_gamma   90.00
#
_symmetry.space_group_name_H-M   'P 1'
#
loop_
_entity.id
_entity.type
_entity.pdbx_description
1 polymer ?
#
loop_
_entity_poly.entity_id
_entity_poly.type
_entity_poly.pdbx_seq_one_letter_code
_entity_poly.pdbx_strand_id
1 'polypeptide(L)'
;MNSFKTINLLLILSFLGLAACNSSSDDTDTASETEVETEIDTGTDTDPDTDTPLTTGILHSAYYEFDSENVEVVLSGDNVIIETNGLPNHTSPYWSSDHELFVEPTVTSYEQMAPGNIDDFVGTYTLTVANSPEKASSSSATGLGAIGIAVSGSVIYNDEEGPGIALDNAVGSLDYNGAHTGPQSFHYHLEPISFSEDDSNLVGVISDGFFLYGRKCNSTGDYPTDLDESGGHTSTTQFTQDADYHYHIQNELYLNAYYILFPGDYQGTASAIN
;
A
#
# COMPACT_ATOMS: atom_id res chain seq x y z
N MET A 1 51.89 9.30 -15.56
CA MET A 1 51.66 9.38 -17.01
C MET A 1 50.15 9.45 -17.22
N ASN A 2 49.70 10.61 -17.63
CA ASN A 2 48.30 10.98 -17.83
C ASN A 2 47.73 10.31 -19.09
N SER A 3 46.48 9.88 -19.03
CA SER A 3 45.66 9.81 -20.23
C SER A 3 44.22 10.18 -19.93
N PHE A 4 43.86 11.38 -20.30
CA PHE A 4 42.49 11.88 -20.42
C PHE A 4 41.83 11.23 -21.63
N LYS A 5 40.63 10.70 -21.48
CA LYS A 5 39.70 10.40 -22.59
C LYS A 5 38.49 11.32 -22.53
N THR A 6 38.40 12.09 -23.59
CA THR A 6 37.40 13.09 -23.94
C THR A 6 36.04 12.45 -24.18
N ILE A 7 35.00 13.04 -23.58
CA ILE A 7 33.58 12.72 -23.85
C ILE A 7 33.10 13.57 -25.00
N ASN A 8 32.61 12.94 -26.06
CA ASN A 8 31.92 13.59 -27.18
C ASN A 8 30.45 13.77 -26.85
N LEU A 9 30.04 15.03 -26.76
CA LEU A 9 28.66 15.50 -26.64
C LEU A 9 28.06 15.56 -28.05
N LEU A 10 27.03 14.76 -28.35
CA LEU A 10 26.28 14.85 -29.58
C LEU A 10 24.94 15.53 -29.36
N LEU A 11 24.84 16.75 -29.87
CA LEU A 11 23.67 17.60 -29.91
C LEU A 11 22.84 17.21 -31.13
N ILE A 12 21.59 16.84 -30.99
CA ILE A 12 20.66 16.75 -32.14
C ILE A 12 19.51 17.74 -31.92
N LEU A 13 19.44 18.68 -32.85
CA LEU A 13 18.50 19.78 -32.95
C LEU A 13 17.25 19.34 -33.74
N SER A 14 16.11 19.69 -33.19
CA SER A 14 14.84 20.16 -33.75
C SER A 14 14.39 19.79 -35.17
N PHE A 15 13.09 19.52 -35.30
CA PHE A 15 12.27 20.14 -36.34
C PHE A 15 10.83 20.38 -35.88
N LEU A 16 10.43 21.67 -35.89
CA LEU A 16 9.06 22.16 -35.83
C LEU A 16 8.38 21.87 -37.16
N GLY A 17 7.12 21.45 -37.13
CA GLY A 17 6.23 21.46 -38.27
C GLY A 17 4.85 21.97 -37.89
N LEU A 18 4.59 23.25 -38.11
CA LEU A 18 3.24 23.83 -38.13
C LEU A 18 2.57 23.52 -39.46
N ALA A 19 1.32 23.12 -39.43
CA ALA A 19 0.39 23.34 -40.53
C ALA A 19 -1.01 23.60 -39.99
N ALA A 20 -1.47 24.83 -40.21
CA ALA A 20 -2.84 25.29 -40.05
C ALA A 20 -3.49 25.33 -41.46
N CYS A 21 -4.82 25.20 -41.47
CA CYS A 21 -5.81 25.81 -42.37
C CYS A 21 -7.07 24.94 -42.36
N ASN A 22 -8.21 25.40 -42.00
CA ASN A 22 -9.10 26.51 -42.23
C ASN A 22 -10.32 26.12 -43.09
N SER A 23 -11.46 26.60 -42.60
CA SER A 23 -12.73 27.06 -43.23
C SER A 23 -13.77 25.99 -43.61
N SER A 24 -14.88 26.02 -42.91
CA SER A 24 -16.17 26.75 -43.14
C SER A 24 -17.03 26.17 -44.27
N SER A 25 -18.26 25.84 -43.99
CA SER A 25 -19.46 26.59 -44.31
C SER A 25 -20.72 25.75 -44.06
N ASP A 26 -21.70 26.44 -43.49
CA ASP A 26 -23.14 26.32 -43.53
C ASP A 26 -23.77 25.40 -44.58
N ASP A 27 -24.83 24.68 -44.18
CA ASP A 27 -26.16 24.89 -44.70
C ASP A 27 -27.23 24.19 -43.85
N THR A 28 -28.26 24.98 -43.57
CA THR A 28 -29.59 24.66 -43.08
C THR A 28 -30.36 23.78 -44.05
N ASP A 29 -31.10 22.77 -43.59
CA ASP A 29 -32.49 22.64 -44.04
C ASP A 29 -33.39 21.82 -43.09
N THR A 30 -34.67 22.11 -43.20
CA THR A 30 -35.83 22.02 -42.36
C THR A 30 -36.59 20.69 -42.52
N ALA A 31 -37.17 20.23 -41.41
CA ALA A 31 -38.43 19.52 -41.21
C ALA A 31 -38.76 18.22 -41.96
N SER A 32 -39.15 17.19 -41.25
CA SER A 32 -40.50 16.63 -41.33
C SER A 32 -40.78 15.62 -40.20
N GLU A 33 -41.87 15.86 -39.46
CA GLU A 33 -42.50 14.94 -38.55
C GLU A 33 -43.03 13.73 -39.32
N THR A 34 -42.90 12.53 -38.70
CA THR A 34 -43.85 11.44 -38.92
C THR A 34 -43.95 10.61 -37.66
N GLU A 35 -45.04 10.75 -36.97
CA GLU A 35 -45.53 9.84 -35.92
C GLU A 35 -45.83 8.48 -36.56
N VAL A 36 -45.32 7.41 -35.91
CA VAL A 36 -45.88 6.07 -36.06
C VAL A 36 -45.98 5.45 -34.68
N GLU A 37 -47.20 5.40 -34.19
CA GLU A 37 -47.62 4.48 -33.13
C GLU A 37 -47.43 3.04 -33.64
N THR A 38 -46.86 2.15 -32.81
CA THR A 38 -47.40 0.79 -32.67
C THR A 38 -46.69 -0.01 -31.59
N GLU A 39 -47.54 -0.55 -30.75
CA GLU A 39 -47.54 -1.84 -30.07
C GLU A 39 -46.62 -2.13 -28.92
N ILE A 40 -47.28 -2.25 -27.77
CA ILE A 40 -46.85 -2.85 -26.53
C ILE A 40 -46.68 -4.35 -26.75
N ASP A 41 -45.44 -4.81 -26.71
CA ASP A 41 -45.14 -6.23 -26.48
C ASP A 41 -44.71 -6.42 -25.02
N THR A 42 -45.60 -7.05 -24.24
CA THR A 42 -45.33 -7.49 -22.87
C THR A 42 -44.53 -8.79 -22.89
N GLY A 43 -43.25 -8.68 -23.14
CA GLY A 43 -42.27 -9.78 -22.94
C GLY A 43 -41.68 -9.65 -21.55
N THR A 44 -42.11 -10.47 -20.61
CA THR A 44 -41.46 -10.73 -19.34
C THR A 44 -40.18 -11.51 -19.60
N ASP A 45 -39.09 -10.81 -19.86
CA ASP A 45 -37.74 -11.38 -19.79
C ASP A 45 -37.18 -11.06 -18.40
N THR A 46 -37.23 -12.03 -17.51
CA THR A 46 -36.51 -12.02 -16.24
C THR A 46 -35.06 -12.41 -16.55
N ASP A 47 -34.26 -11.43 -16.96
CA ASP A 47 -32.82 -11.49 -16.86
C ASP A 47 -32.46 -11.38 -15.37
N PRO A 48 -31.67 -12.29 -14.77
CA PRO A 48 -31.14 -12.09 -13.46
C PRO A 48 -30.06 -11.02 -13.54
N ASP A 49 -30.52 -9.76 -13.41
CA ASP A 49 -29.69 -8.60 -13.24
C ASP A 49 -28.78 -8.86 -12.03
N THR A 50 -27.52 -9.12 -12.31
CA THR A 50 -26.47 -9.13 -11.30
C THR A 50 -26.37 -7.68 -10.83
N ASP A 51 -27.10 -7.37 -9.78
CA ASP A 51 -27.06 -6.10 -9.08
C ASP A 51 -25.61 -5.92 -8.53
N THR A 52 -24.74 -5.40 -9.38
CA THR A 52 -23.44 -4.90 -8.94
C THR A 52 -23.78 -3.70 -8.06
N PRO A 53 -23.42 -3.70 -6.75
CA PRO A 53 -23.71 -2.59 -5.87
C PRO A 53 -23.14 -1.31 -6.49
N LEU A 54 -23.99 -0.31 -6.67
CA LEU A 54 -23.53 1.03 -7.05
C LEU A 54 -22.55 1.50 -5.97
N THR A 55 -21.29 1.68 -6.33
CA THR A 55 -20.29 2.30 -5.48
C THR A 55 -20.72 3.74 -5.19
N THR A 56 -21.05 4.05 -3.94
CA THR A 56 -21.55 5.37 -3.54
C THR A 56 -20.44 6.31 -3.07
N GLY A 57 -19.21 5.82 -2.91
CA GLY A 57 -18.05 6.57 -2.44
C GLY A 57 -16.98 6.79 -3.51
N ILE A 58 -15.97 7.58 -3.15
CA ILE A 58 -14.71 7.71 -3.89
C ILE A 58 -13.66 6.97 -3.07
N LEU A 59 -12.91 6.08 -3.70
CA LEU A 59 -11.79 5.39 -3.07
C LEU A 59 -10.75 6.42 -2.61
N HIS A 60 -10.29 6.31 -1.36
CA HIS A 60 -9.25 7.18 -0.83
C HIS A 60 -7.96 7.04 -1.67
N SER A 61 -7.36 8.18 -2.05
CA SER A 61 -6.27 8.19 -3.05
C SER A 61 -4.99 7.49 -2.59
N ALA A 62 -4.78 7.31 -1.30
CA ALA A 62 -3.65 6.53 -0.76
C ALA A 62 -3.65 5.06 -1.23
N TYR A 63 -4.81 4.49 -1.54
CA TYR A 63 -4.89 3.12 -2.05
C TYR A 63 -4.26 2.92 -3.43
N TYR A 64 -4.02 3.99 -4.19
CA TYR A 64 -3.32 3.90 -5.49
C TYR A 64 -1.80 3.72 -5.36
N GLU A 65 -1.24 3.84 -4.15
CA GLU A 65 0.18 3.56 -3.86
C GLU A 65 0.48 2.07 -3.67
N PHE A 66 -0.56 1.24 -3.50
CA PHE A 66 -0.37 -0.19 -3.38
C PHE A 66 0.07 -0.80 -4.71
N ASP A 67 1.02 -1.73 -4.64
CA ASP A 67 1.56 -2.42 -5.82
C ASP A 67 0.47 -3.24 -6.52
N SER A 68 0.05 -2.81 -7.69
CA SER A 68 -1.03 -3.46 -8.44
C SER A 68 -0.68 -4.83 -9.04
N GLU A 69 0.58 -5.26 -8.95
CA GLU A 69 0.96 -6.62 -9.34
C GLU A 69 0.70 -7.62 -8.20
N ASN A 70 0.78 -7.16 -6.96
CA ASN A 70 0.62 -7.98 -5.76
C ASN A 70 -0.69 -7.72 -5.00
N VAL A 71 -1.32 -6.54 -5.19
CA VAL A 71 -2.47 -6.09 -4.41
C VAL A 71 -3.59 -5.62 -5.31
N GLU A 72 -4.78 -6.17 -5.12
CA GLU A 72 -6.02 -5.66 -5.69
C GLU A 72 -6.80 -4.87 -4.64
N VAL A 73 -7.23 -3.65 -4.97
CA VAL A 73 -8.03 -2.80 -4.08
C VAL A 73 -9.35 -2.46 -4.75
N VAL A 74 -10.45 -2.82 -4.11
CA VAL A 74 -11.81 -2.63 -4.64
C VAL A 74 -12.67 -1.86 -3.63
N LEU A 75 -13.26 -0.75 -4.08
CA LEU A 75 -14.30 -0.07 -3.32
C LEU A 75 -15.63 -0.82 -3.47
N SER A 76 -16.22 -1.25 -2.36
CA SER A 76 -17.49 -1.97 -2.31
C SER A 76 -18.44 -1.32 -1.30
N GLY A 77 -19.35 -0.49 -1.79
CA GLY A 77 -20.19 0.36 -0.94
C GLY A 77 -19.35 1.33 -0.13
N ASP A 78 -19.46 1.27 1.19
CA ASP A 78 -18.71 2.10 2.12
C ASP A 78 -17.41 1.39 2.61
N ASN A 79 -17.09 0.22 2.08
CA ASN A 79 -15.92 -0.56 2.45
C ASN A 79 -14.90 -0.64 1.30
N VAL A 80 -13.65 -0.82 1.67
CA VAL A 80 -12.54 -1.17 0.79
C VAL A 80 -12.17 -2.62 1.04
N ILE A 81 -12.10 -3.41 -0.02
CA ILE A 81 -11.61 -4.78 0.01
C ILE A 81 -10.21 -4.76 -0.59
N ILE A 82 -9.26 -5.27 0.15
CA ILE A 82 -7.84 -5.33 -0.21
C ILE A 82 -7.46 -6.81 -0.25
N GLU A 83 -7.11 -7.30 -1.42
CA GLU A 83 -6.64 -8.67 -1.62
C GLU A 83 -5.18 -8.65 -2.05
N THR A 84 -4.35 -9.47 -1.41
CA THR A 84 -2.93 -9.57 -1.74
C THR A 84 -2.45 -11.02 -1.79
N ASN A 85 -1.47 -11.28 -2.66
CA ASN A 85 -0.77 -12.56 -2.72
C ASN A 85 0.27 -12.75 -1.58
N GLY A 86 0.52 -11.71 -0.77
CA GLY A 86 1.46 -11.72 0.35
C GLY A 86 2.93 -11.58 -0.06
N LEU A 87 3.23 -11.37 -1.34
CA LEU A 87 4.60 -11.23 -1.84
C LEU A 87 5.07 -9.78 -1.78
N PRO A 88 6.36 -9.52 -1.42
CA PRO A 88 6.95 -8.20 -1.53
C PRO A 88 7.36 -7.88 -2.98
N ASN A 89 7.35 -6.60 -3.34
CA ASN A 89 7.83 -6.12 -4.65
C ASN A 89 9.28 -5.61 -4.62
N HIS A 90 10.05 -5.99 -3.63
CA HIS A 90 11.44 -5.52 -3.44
C HIS A 90 12.41 -6.68 -3.26
N THR A 91 13.69 -6.36 -3.34
CA THR A 91 14.77 -7.34 -3.16
C THR A 91 14.83 -7.83 -1.71
N SER A 92 15.11 -9.12 -1.54
CA SER A 92 15.30 -9.76 -0.24
C SER A 92 16.23 -10.98 -0.39
N PRO A 93 17.02 -11.33 0.62
CA PRO A 93 17.74 -12.60 0.64
C PRO A 93 16.83 -13.82 0.87
N TYR A 94 15.55 -13.58 1.16
CA TYR A 94 14.54 -14.64 1.31
C TYR A 94 13.96 -15.15 -0.01
N TRP A 95 14.15 -14.42 -1.13
CA TRP A 95 13.86 -14.99 -2.45
C TRP A 95 14.78 -16.17 -2.78
N SER A 96 14.31 -17.11 -3.58
CA SER A 96 15.17 -18.17 -4.11
C SER A 96 16.32 -17.56 -4.91
N SER A 97 17.47 -18.19 -4.90
CA SER A 97 18.73 -17.63 -5.46
C SER A 97 18.69 -17.40 -6.98
N ASP A 98 17.71 -17.94 -7.67
CA ASP A 98 17.45 -17.74 -9.10
C ASP A 98 16.34 -16.72 -9.39
N HIS A 99 15.71 -16.15 -8.34
CA HIS A 99 14.69 -15.11 -8.49
C HIS A 99 15.34 -13.75 -8.80
N GLU A 100 14.70 -12.95 -9.64
CA GLU A 100 15.23 -11.63 -10.05
C GLU A 100 15.39 -10.63 -8.89
N LEU A 101 14.57 -10.77 -7.84
CA LEU A 101 14.64 -9.93 -6.63
C LEU A 101 15.53 -10.53 -5.52
N PHE A 102 16.27 -11.61 -5.82
CA PHE A 102 17.21 -12.15 -4.85
C PHE A 102 18.42 -11.23 -4.68
N VAL A 103 18.86 -11.07 -3.43
CA VAL A 103 20.13 -10.45 -3.07
C VAL A 103 20.84 -11.28 -2.02
N GLU A 104 22.18 -11.31 -2.08
CA GLU A 104 22.96 -11.96 -1.04
C GLU A 104 22.75 -11.28 0.32
N PRO A 105 22.56 -12.03 1.40
CA PRO A 105 22.40 -11.48 2.73
C PRO A 105 23.65 -10.71 3.17
N THR A 106 23.44 -9.51 3.73
CA THR A 106 24.51 -8.66 4.26
C THR A 106 24.61 -8.72 5.78
N VAL A 107 23.66 -9.41 6.44
CA VAL A 107 23.62 -9.55 7.89
C VAL A 107 24.58 -10.60 8.41
N THR A 108 25.11 -10.39 9.62
CA THR A 108 26.10 -11.26 10.25
C THR A 108 25.51 -12.56 10.82
N SER A 109 24.21 -12.69 10.85
CA SER A 109 23.46 -13.83 11.44
C SER A 109 22.69 -14.63 10.40
N TYR A 110 23.30 -14.82 9.22
CA TYR A 110 22.68 -15.55 8.11
C TYR A 110 22.16 -16.94 8.51
N GLU A 111 22.84 -17.61 9.45
CA GLU A 111 22.40 -18.91 9.97
C GLU A 111 21.03 -18.87 10.68
N GLN A 112 20.60 -17.69 11.08
CA GLN A 112 19.26 -17.48 11.68
C GLN A 112 18.18 -17.22 10.61
N MET A 113 18.59 -16.88 9.39
CA MET A 113 17.66 -16.71 8.29
C MET A 113 17.26 -18.10 7.77
N ALA A 114 15.96 -18.34 7.62
CA ALA A 114 15.51 -19.47 6.83
C ALA A 114 15.96 -19.24 5.38
N PRO A 115 16.77 -20.12 4.77
CA PRO A 115 17.23 -19.91 3.41
C PRO A 115 16.04 -19.85 2.48
N GLY A 116 16.02 -18.83 1.65
CA GLY A 116 15.12 -18.38 0.63
C GLY A 116 13.84 -19.15 0.46
N ASN A 117 12.72 -18.57 0.57
CA ASN A 117 11.46 -19.27 0.28
C ASN A 117 10.26 -18.35 0.29
N ILE A 118 10.43 -17.09 -0.10
CA ILE A 118 9.24 -16.22 -0.27
C ILE A 118 8.25 -16.88 -1.22
N ASP A 119 8.72 -17.54 -2.28
CA ASP A 119 7.89 -18.23 -3.26
C ASP A 119 7.00 -19.34 -2.64
N ASP A 120 7.43 -19.92 -1.52
CA ASP A 120 6.66 -20.96 -0.83
C ASP A 120 5.50 -20.39 0.01
N PHE A 121 5.49 -19.05 0.21
CA PHE A 121 4.51 -18.35 1.04
C PHE A 121 3.48 -17.54 0.24
N VAL A 122 3.33 -17.83 -1.05
CA VAL A 122 2.24 -17.29 -1.86
C VAL A 122 0.92 -17.68 -1.22
N GLY A 123 0.17 -16.69 -0.80
CA GLY A 123 -1.12 -16.86 -0.16
C GLY A 123 -2.19 -15.98 -0.79
N THR A 124 -3.35 -15.99 -0.22
CA THR A 124 -4.37 -14.97 -0.49
C THR A 124 -4.77 -14.40 0.85
N TYR A 125 -4.51 -13.11 1.03
CA TYR A 125 -4.89 -12.39 2.23
C TYR A 125 -5.94 -11.36 1.84
N THR A 126 -7.05 -11.36 2.56
CA THR A 126 -8.15 -10.42 2.32
C THR A 126 -8.40 -9.59 3.56
N LEU A 127 -8.33 -8.28 3.42
CA LEU A 127 -8.70 -7.30 4.44
C LEU A 127 -9.88 -6.48 3.93
N THR A 128 -10.93 -6.37 4.74
CA THR A 128 -12.06 -5.48 4.47
C THR A 128 -12.14 -4.42 5.56
N VAL A 129 -12.02 -3.16 5.19
CA VAL A 129 -12.07 -2.00 6.10
C VAL A 129 -13.04 -0.95 5.61
N ALA A 130 -13.46 -0.04 6.49
CA ALA A 130 -14.22 1.13 6.07
C ALA A 130 -13.35 2.04 5.17
N ASN A 131 -13.95 2.60 4.11
CA ASN A 131 -13.28 3.61 3.26
C ASN A 131 -13.03 4.94 4.00
N SER A 132 -13.78 5.19 5.07
CA SER A 132 -13.59 6.29 5.99
C SER A 132 -13.65 5.73 7.42
N PRO A 133 -12.53 5.22 7.94
CA PRO A 133 -12.49 4.63 9.27
C PRO A 133 -12.70 5.69 10.35
N GLU A 134 -13.35 5.30 11.44
CA GLU A 134 -13.58 6.15 12.61
C GLU A 134 -12.87 5.58 13.84
N LYS A 135 -12.36 6.48 14.70
CA LYS A 135 -11.78 6.06 15.98
C LYS A 135 -12.86 5.40 16.84
N ALA A 136 -12.53 4.25 17.39
CA ALA A 136 -13.33 3.57 18.39
C ALA A 136 -13.34 4.36 19.70
N SER A 137 -14.28 4.06 20.59
CA SER A 137 -14.35 4.71 21.91
C SER A 137 -13.21 4.32 22.85
N SER A 138 -12.49 3.25 22.53
CA SER A 138 -11.30 2.78 23.23
C SER A 138 -10.41 1.99 22.27
N SER A 139 -9.11 2.04 22.47
CA SER A 139 -8.15 1.21 21.75
C SER A 139 -8.33 -0.28 22.08
N SER A 140 -7.82 -1.14 21.20
CA SER A 140 -7.75 -2.57 21.44
C SER A 140 -6.39 -3.12 20.97
N ALA A 141 -5.83 -4.05 21.76
CA ALA A 141 -4.52 -4.62 21.48
C ALA A 141 -4.47 -5.35 20.14
N THR A 142 -3.32 -5.24 19.47
CA THR A 142 -3.01 -6.08 18.30
C THR A 142 -2.82 -7.53 18.74
N GLY A 143 -3.12 -8.46 17.83
CA GLY A 143 -2.86 -9.89 18.03
C GLY A 143 -1.61 -10.34 17.28
N LEU A 144 -1.24 -11.61 17.48
CA LEU A 144 -0.25 -12.25 16.63
C LEU A 144 -0.82 -12.52 15.24
N GLY A 145 0.06 -12.56 14.25
CA GLY A 145 -0.28 -12.70 12.84
C GLY A 145 -0.42 -11.36 12.13
N ALA A 146 -1.06 -11.37 10.97
CA ALA A 146 -1.21 -10.18 10.15
C ALA A 146 -2.11 -9.14 10.82
N ILE A 147 -1.59 -7.92 11.00
CA ILE A 147 -2.29 -6.76 11.54
C ILE A 147 -2.48 -5.64 10.52
N GLY A 148 -1.92 -5.78 9.33
CA GLY A 148 -2.03 -4.82 8.24
C GLY A 148 -1.48 -5.38 6.94
N ILE A 149 -1.63 -4.61 5.86
CA ILE A 149 -1.09 -4.91 4.53
C ILE A 149 -0.23 -3.72 4.11
N ALA A 150 1.04 -4.00 3.76
CA ALA A 150 1.98 -3.00 3.27
C ALA A 150 1.73 -2.67 1.79
N VAL A 151 2.14 -1.48 1.35
CA VAL A 151 2.03 -1.06 -0.07
C VAL A 151 2.74 -2.01 -1.03
N SER A 152 3.76 -2.74 -0.56
CA SER A 152 4.50 -3.73 -1.34
C SER A 152 3.74 -5.02 -1.63
N GLY A 153 2.68 -5.31 -0.88
CA GLY A 153 1.89 -6.54 -0.97
C GLY A 153 2.01 -7.48 0.23
N SER A 154 3.13 -7.47 0.95
CA SER A 154 3.29 -8.34 2.12
C SER A 154 2.56 -7.82 3.35
N VAL A 155 2.30 -8.72 4.29
CA VAL A 155 1.57 -8.38 5.51
C VAL A 155 2.48 -7.73 6.56
N ILE A 156 1.87 -6.94 7.43
CA ILE A 156 2.49 -6.29 8.59
C ILE A 156 2.13 -7.11 9.82
N TYR A 157 3.12 -7.39 10.69
CA TYR A 157 2.94 -7.98 12.01
C TYR A 157 3.22 -6.94 13.10
N ASN A 158 2.82 -7.24 14.32
CA ASN A 158 3.11 -6.39 15.48
C ASN A 158 4.57 -6.54 15.97
N ASP A 159 4.86 -6.02 17.14
CA ASP A 159 6.18 -6.01 17.79
C ASP A 159 6.51 -7.30 18.58
N GLU A 160 5.77 -8.38 18.35
CA GLU A 160 5.96 -9.67 19.02
C GLU A 160 6.23 -10.80 18.02
N GLU A 161 7.19 -11.69 18.35
CA GLU A 161 7.46 -12.95 17.65
C GLU A 161 6.55 -14.10 18.11
N GLY A 162 5.89 -13.93 19.23
CA GLY A 162 5.03 -14.92 19.85
C GLY A 162 4.39 -14.33 21.09
N PRO A 163 3.50 -15.06 21.81
CA PRO A 163 2.78 -14.49 22.94
C PRO A 163 3.73 -13.93 24.01
N GLY A 164 3.86 -12.59 24.10
CA GLY A 164 4.75 -11.91 25.03
C GLY A 164 6.25 -12.11 24.76
N ILE A 165 6.61 -12.43 23.52
CA ILE A 165 8.01 -12.61 23.10
C ILE A 165 8.37 -11.44 22.17
N ALA A 166 9.22 -10.54 22.67
CA ALA A 166 9.71 -9.40 21.91
C ALA A 166 10.62 -9.82 20.74
N LEU A 167 10.82 -8.91 19.79
CA LEU A 167 11.62 -9.12 18.57
C LEU A 167 13.13 -9.31 18.82
N ASP A 168 13.64 -9.10 20.04
CA ASP A 168 15.08 -9.07 20.36
C ASP A 168 15.86 -10.25 19.80
N ASN A 169 15.28 -11.44 19.83
CA ASN A 169 15.93 -12.65 19.35
C ASN A 169 15.72 -12.92 17.85
N ALA A 170 14.74 -12.24 17.25
CA ALA A 170 14.40 -12.39 15.84
C ALA A 170 15.13 -11.40 14.93
N VAL A 171 15.60 -10.28 15.47
CA VAL A 171 16.26 -9.21 14.69
C VAL A 171 17.39 -9.76 13.79
N GLY A 172 18.12 -10.79 14.23
CA GLY A 172 19.15 -11.44 13.42
C GLY A 172 18.63 -12.21 12.21
N SER A 173 17.32 -12.53 12.16
CA SER A 173 16.67 -13.17 11.03
C SER A 173 15.94 -12.19 10.11
N LEU A 174 15.77 -10.93 10.52
CA LEU A 174 15.14 -9.93 9.67
C LEU A 174 16.11 -9.45 8.59
N ASP A 175 15.60 -9.28 7.39
CA ASP A 175 16.38 -8.67 6.30
C ASP A 175 16.50 -7.14 6.48
N TYR A 176 17.10 -6.44 5.54
CA TYR A 176 17.27 -4.99 5.60
C TYR A 176 15.96 -4.20 5.45
N ASN A 177 14.86 -4.87 5.09
CA ASN A 177 13.51 -4.31 5.12
C ASN A 177 12.77 -4.63 6.42
N GLY A 178 13.47 -5.16 7.43
CA GLY A 178 12.84 -5.49 8.70
C GLY A 178 11.82 -6.60 8.64
N ALA A 179 12.01 -7.54 7.72
CA ALA A 179 11.09 -8.61 7.41
C ALA A 179 11.77 -9.97 7.34
N HIS A 180 10.99 -11.02 7.52
CA HIS A 180 11.43 -12.39 7.34
C HIS A 180 10.29 -13.32 6.91
N THR A 181 10.63 -14.55 6.51
CA THR A 181 9.65 -15.62 6.33
C THR A 181 9.34 -16.25 7.69
N GLY A 182 8.09 -16.25 8.07
CA GLY A 182 7.59 -16.98 9.25
C GLY A 182 6.89 -18.28 8.84
N PRO A 183 6.15 -18.91 9.75
CA PRO A 183 5.49 -20.18 9.44
C PRO A 183 4.45 -20.10 8.32
N GLN A 184 3.93 -18.91 7.99
CA GLN A 184 2.78 -18.74 7.11
C GLN A 184 2.94 -17.64 6.06
N SER A 185 3.91 -16.72 6.20
CA SER A 185 4.05 -15.55 5.31
C SER A 185 5.44 -14.94 5.38
N PHE A 186 5.80 -14.17 4.36
CA PHE A 186 6.80 -13.12 4.49
C PHE A 186 6.11 -11.90 5.11
N HIS A 187 6.69 -11.30 6.16
CA HIS A 187 6.04 -10.23 6.90
C HIS A 187 7.03 -9.25 7.51
N TYR A 188 6.58 -8.01 7.72
CA TYR A 188 7.37 -6.92 8.27
C TYR A 188 7.13 -6.75 9.76
N HIS A 189 8.21 -6.47 10.51
CA HIS A 189 8.20 -6.03 11.90
C HIS A 189 8.84 -4.67 12.10
N LEU A 190 9.82 -4.30 11.25
CA LEU A 190 10.59 -3.07 11.35
C LEU A 190 10.39 -2.19 10.11
N GLU A 191 10.83 -0.94 10.19
CA GLU A 191 10.76 0.03 9.08
C GLU A 191 11.37 -0.56 7.79
N PRO A 192 10.60 -0.68 6.70
CA PRO A 192 11.05 -1.29 5.45
C PRO A 192 11.76 -0.26 4.57
N ILE A 193 13.09 -0.24 4.58
CA ILE A 193 13.89 0.80 3.92
C ILE A 193 13.74 0.87 2.39
N SER A 194 13.18 -0.16 1.75
CA SER A 194 12.91 -0.12 0.31
C SER A 194 11.81 0.85 -0.08
N PHE A 195 10.89 1.18 0.82
CA PHE A 195 9.77 2.09 0.53
C PHE A 195 9.45 3.08 1.66
N SER A 196 10.14 3.00 2.81
CA SER A 196 10.10 3.99 3.88
C SER A 196 11.44 4.04 4.60
N GLU A 197 12.18 5.15 4.46
CA GLU A 197 13.45 5.36 5.14
C GLU A 197 13.53 6.82 5.60
N ASP A 198 13.18 7.06 6.87
CA ASP A 198 13.21 8.41 7.45
C ASP A 198 12.43 9.45 6.65
N ASP A 199 11.26 9.08 6.18
CA ASP A 199 10.41 9.88 5.30
C ASP A 199 8.94 9.91 5.76
N SER A 200 8.06 10.47 4.94
CA SER A 200 6.61 10.56 5.13
C SER A 200 5.82 9.65 4.18
N ASN A 201 6.47 8.67 3.56
CA ASN A 201 5.82 7.79 2.60
C ASN A 201 4.72 6.94 3.25
N LEU A 202 3.73 6.57 2.45
CA LEU A 202 2.75 5.57 2.86
C LEU A 202 3.44 4.21 2.98
N VAL A 203 3.24 3.55 4.11
CA VAL A 203 3.78 2.21 4.39
C VAL A 203 2.73 1.13 4.15
N GLY A 204 1.48 1.40 4.52
CA GLY A 204 0.41 0.44 4.35
C GLY A 204 -0.89 0.87 5.03
N VAL A 205 -1.78 -0.08 5.21
CA VAL A 205 -3.03 0.07 5.95
C VAL A 205 -3.09 -0.95 7.07
N ILE A 206 -3.44 -0.50 8.27
CA ILE A 206 -3.66 -1.35 9.44
C ILE A 206 -5.09 -1.92 9.39
N SER A 207 -5.32 -3.03 10.04
CA SER A 207 -6.58 -3.77 9.91
C SER A 207 -7.80 -3.07 10.53
N ASP A 208 -7.61 -1.94 11.21
CA ASP A 208 -8.68 -1.03 11.65
C ASP A 208 -9.01 0.06 10.60
N GLY A 209 -8.35 0.03 9.44
CA GLY A 209 -8.61 0.89 8.29
C GLY A 209 -7.77 2.15 8.25
N PHE A 210 -7.04 2.49 9.31
CA PHE A 210 -6.15 3.65 9.30
C PHE A 210 -4.84 3.36 8.56
N PHE A 211 -4.38 4.36 7.80
CA PHE A 211 -3.11 4.27 7.10
C PHE A 211 -1.93 4.42 8.06
N LEU A 212 -0.84 3.72 7.74
CA LEU A 212 0.45 3.84 8.41
C LEU A 212 1.44 4.53 7.48
N TYR A 213 2.10 5.58 7.97
CA TYR A 213 3.11 6.34 7.26
C TYR A 213 4.48 6.18 7.89
N GLY A 214 5.51 6.62 7.17
CA GLY A 214 6.88 6.70 7.66
C GLY A 214 7.02 7.60 8.88
N ARG A 215 8.24 7.74 9.39
CA ARG A 215 8.53 8.44 10.65
C ARG A 215 8.27 9.94 10.62
N LYS A 216 8.26 10.58 9.44
CA LYS A 216 7.96 12.00 9.28
C LYS A 216 6.53 12.24 8.86
N CYS A 217 5.95 13.32 9.34
CA CYS A 217 4.61 13.75 8.95
C CYS A 217 4.70 14.69 7.73
N ASN A 218 3.91 14.40 6.69
CA ASN A 218 3.86 15.21 5.47
C ASN A 218 3.47 16.68 5.75
N SER A 219 2.56 16.91 6.70
CA SER A 219 2.07 18.25 7.03
C SER A 219 3.16 19.20 7.56
N THR A 220 4.19 18.65 8.19
CA THR A 220 5.27 19.45 8.82
C THR A 220 6.63 19.23 8.16
N GLY A 221 6.84 18.08 7.51
CA GLY A 221 8.14 17.63 7.01
C GLY A 221 9.08 17.13 8.11
N ASP A 222 8.61 17.04 9.36
CA ASP A 222 9.37 16.68 10.55
C ASP A 222 8.71 15.52 11.29
N TYR A 223 9.39 14.98 12.31
CA TYR A 223 8.83 13.95 13.19
C TYR A 223 7.66 14.55 13.99
N PRO A 224 6.48 13.91 13.97
CA PRO A 224 5.34 14.39 14.74
C PRO A 224 5.64 14.31 16.24
N THR A 225 5.18 15.31 16.99
CA THR A 225 5.39 15.42 18.45
C THR A 225 4.10 15.26 19.24
N ASP A 226 2.99 15.02 18.56
CA ASP A 226 1.62 14.93 19.08
C ASP A 226 0.99 13.57 18.86
N LEU A 227 1.81 12.54 18.64
CA LEU A 227 1.35 11.15 18.52
C LEU A 227 0.71 10.68 19.83
N ASP A 228 -0.38 9.94 19.71
CA ASP A 228 -0.97 9.20 20.83
C ASP A 228 -0.15 7.94 21.16
N GLU A 229 -0.62 7.16 22.16
CA GLU A 229 0.09 5.96 22.62
C GLU A 229 0.26 4.87 21.54
N SER A 230 -0.57 4.91 20.49
CA SER A 230 -0.49 3.98 19.35
C SER A 230 0.34 4.51 18.16
N GLY A 231 0.94 5.69 18.31
CA GLY A 231 1.72 6.30 17.24
C GLY A 231 0.86 7.02 16.21
N GLY A 232 -0.37 7.39 16.54
CA GLY A 232 -1.28 8.06 15.63
C GLY A 232 -1.59 9.51 16.01
N HIS A 233 -1.96 10.32 15.02
CA HIS A 233 -2.48 11.67 15.20
C HIS A 233 -3.42 12.07 14.06
N THR A 234 -3.96 13.29 14.13
CA THR A 234 -4.84 13.83 13.08
C THR A 234 -4.15 15.00 12.41
N SER A 235 -3.80 14.85 11.14
CA SER A 235 -3.23 15.91 10.32
C SER A 235 -3.48 15.67 8.82
N THR A 236 -3.08 16.63 7.97
CA THR A 236 -3.13 16.45 6.51
C THR A 236 -2.01 15.52 6.04
N THR A 237 -2.27 14.77 4.97
CA THR A 237 -1.28 13.91 4.32
C THR A 237 -1.01 14.37 2.89
N GLN A 238 -0.14 13.66 2.13
CA GLN A 238 0.04 13.90 0.71
C GLN A 238 -1.20 13.51 -0.13
N PHE A 239 -2.14 12.77 0.46
CA PHE A 239 -3.32 12.24 -0.23
C PHE A 239 -4.62 12.98 0.10
N THR A 240 -4.64 13.75 1.20
CA THR A 240 -5.83 14.51 1.61
C THR A 240 -5.46 15.89 2.11
N GLN A 241 -6.31 16.88 1.79
CA GLN A 241 -6.22 18.23 2.33
C GLN A 241 -6.99 18.40 3.65
N ASP A 242 -7.87 17.47 3.95
CA ASP A 242 -8.56 17.38 5.23
C ASP A 242 -7.66 16.65 6.24
N ALA A 243 -7.80 17.00 7.51
CA ALA A 243 -7.02 16.36 8.55
C ALA A 243 -7.67 15.03 8.93
N ASP A 244 -7.03 13.93 8.58
CA ASP A 244 -7.46 12.57 8.87
C ASP A 244 -6.57 11.91 9.93
N TYR A 245 -7.16 11.05 10.75
CA TYR A 245 -6.39 10.25 11.68
C TYR A 245 -5.60 9.18 10.93
N HIS A 246 -4.31 9.08 11.24
CA HIS A 246 -3.40 8.08 10.69
C HIS A 246 -2.27 7.76 11.66
N TYR A 247 -1.58 6.65 11.44
CA TYR A 247 -0.42 6.22 12.19
C TYR A 247 0.88 6.62 11.53
N HIS A 248 1.92 6.71 12.35
CA HIS A 248 3.32 6.84 11.93
C HIS A 248 4.16 5.73 12.55
N ILE A 249 5.20 5.29 11.84
CA ILE A 249 6.31 4.59 12.46
C ILE A 249 6.88 5.53 13.52
N GLN A 250 6.92 5.09 14.78
CA GLN A 250 7.41 5.94 15.86
C GLN A 250 8.92 6.13 15.75
N ASN A 251 9.38 7.39 15.88
CA ASN A 251 10.80 7.71 15.82
C ASN A 251 11.52 7.37 17.14
N GLU A 252 11.33 6.15 17.60
CA GLU A 252 11.95 5.58 18.80
C GLU A 252 12.85 4.41 18.42
N LEU A 253 14.14 4.52 18.82
CA LEU A 253 15.10 3.47 18.49
C LEU A 253 14.86 2.21 19.34
N TYR A 254 14.56 1.13 18.66
CA TYR A 254 14.57 -0.22 19.20
C TYR A 254 15.98 -0.83 19.08
N LEU A 255 16.51 -1.38 20.13
CA LEU A 255 17.87 -1.95 20.21
C LEU A 255 18.97 -0.98 19.72
N ASN A 256 18.76 0.34 19.81
CA ASN A 256 19.63 1.42 19.35
C ASN A 256 19.98 1.39 17.85
N ALA A 257 19.20 0.72 17.02
CA ALA A 257 19.49 0.55 15.60
C ALA A 257 18.27 0.51 14.68
N TYR A 258 17.09 0.17 15.19
CA TYR A 258 15.92 -0.15 14.39
C TYR A 258 14.71 0.70 14.80
N TYR A 259 13.67 0.71 13.97
CA TYR A 259 12.37 1.31 14.27
C TYR A 259 11.29 0.25 14.09
N ILE A 260 10.52 -0.02 15.14
CA ILE A 260 9.40 -0.96 15.07
C ILE A 260 8.32 -0.36 14.19
N LEU A 261 7.77 -1.19 13.29
CA LEU A 261 6.82 -0.73 12.29
C LEU A 261 5.50 -0.28 12.92
N PHE A 262 4.93 -1.10 13.79
CA PHE A 262 3.70 -0.78 14.50
C PHE A 262 3.66 -1.46 15.89
N PRO A 263 4.09 -0.77 16.95
CA PRO A 263 4.06 -1.31 18.31
C PRO A 263 2.77 -0.98 19.08
N GLY A 264 1.80 -0.31 18.42
CA GLY A 264 0.62 0.28 19.08
C GLY A 264 -0.59 -0.64 19.12
N ASP A 265 -1.65 -0.12 19.73
CA ASP A 265 -3.00 -0.68 19.74
C ASP A 265 -3.82 -0.14 18.56
N TYR A 266 -4.81 -0.89 18.10
CA TYR A 266 -5.80 -0.38 17.16
C TYR A 266 -6.61 0.76 17.78
N GLN A 267 -6.76 1.86 17.05
CA GLN A 267 -7.58 3.01 17.44
C GLN A 267 -8.97 2.98 16.79
N GLY A 268 -9.15 2.18 15.76
CA GLY A 268 -10.42 1.89 15.11
C GLY A 268 -10.96 0.50 15.47
N THR A 269 -11.96 0.06 14.71
CA THR A 269 -12.49 -1.30 14.82
C THR A 269 -11.74 -2.21 13.86
N ALA A 270 -10.90 -3.09 14.39
CA ALA A 270 -10.09 -3.98 13.57
C ALA A 270 -10.92 -5.08 12.91
N SER A 271 -10.63 -5.36 11.64
CA SER A 271 -11.12 -6.50 10.86
C SER A 271 -10.09 -7.61 10.83
N ALA A 272 -10.54 -8.85 10.68
CA ALA A 272 -9.60 -9.96 10.48
C ALA A 272 -8.99 -9.90 9.07
N ILE A 273 -7.71 -10.26 8.95
CA ILE A 273 -7.06 -10.58 7.68
C ILE A 273 -7.15 -12.09 7.51
N ASN A 274 -7.85 -12.54 6.46
CA ASN A 274 -8.17 -13.96 6.21
C ASN A 274 -7.37 -14.51 5.04
#